data_1111d6c5b3896fd5591852f6381a2403
#
_entry.id   1111d6c5b3896fd5591852f6381a2403
#
_cell.length_a   1.000
_cell.length_b   1.000
_cell.length_c   1.000
_cell.angle_alpha   90.00
_cell.angle_beta   90.00
_cell.angle_gamma   90.00
#
_symmetry.space_group_name_H-M   'P 1'
#
loop_
_entity.id
_entity.type
_entity.pdbx_description
1 polymer ?
#
loop_
_entity_poly.entity_id
_entity_poly.type
_entity_poly.pdbx_seq_one_letter_code
_entity_poly.pdbx_strand_id
1 'polypeptide(L)'
;MSGIFDLIKNSIGNQAVEQVTQQVGGNKDATQRAIAAAIPMLLSALQKNSKSRSGAESLANALDKGHDGGILGSLGSILGQSQNQSMGEKILGHVLGGRQQNVSNQLGKATGMGAGDITKILASLAPVVMGAVGKAKRDNNLGVSGLQDMLKQERKTIKKQQPNLSFLEKALDGDGDGDVDLSDILKQGSGLLSGFFKR
;
A
#
# COMPACT_ATOMS: atom_id res chain seq x y z
N MET A 1 10.82 6.60 16.54
CA MET A 1 9.54 5.85 16.53
C MET A 1 9.44 5.16 15.17
N SER A 2 9.22 3.86 15.15
CA SER A 2 9.01 3.12 13.90
C SER A 2 7.71 3.61 13.26
N GLY A 3 7.75 3.97 11.98
CA GLY A 3 6.57 4.41 11.23
C GLY A 3 5.59 3.27 10.96
N ILE A 4 4.42 3.60 10.43
CA ILE A 4 3.40 2.61 10.01
C ILE A 4 3.99 1.68 8.94
N PHE A 5 4.77 2.25 8.02
CA PHE A 5 5.45 1.48 6.97
C PHE A 5 6.39 0.42 7.57
N ASP A 6 7.21 0.81 8.56
CA ASP A 6 8.12 -0.12 9.25
C ASP A 6 7.34 -1.20 10.03
N LEU A 7 6.24 -0.82 10.67
CA LEU A 7 5.36 -1.75 11.36
C LEU A 7 4.83 -2.82 10.41
N ILE A 8 4.29 -2.41 9.26
CA ILE A 8 3.75 -3.34 8.25
C ILE A 8 4.87 -4.22 7.69
N LYS A 9 6.00 -3.61 7.31
CA LYS A 9 7.16 -4.32 6.76
C LYS A 9 7.66 -5.42 7.71
N ASN A 10 7.75 -5.11 9.00
CA ASN A 10 8.20 -6.06 10.01
C ASN A 10 7.16 -7.15 10.32
N SER A 11 5.88 -6.88 10.10
CA SER A 11 4.78 -7.84 10.29
C SER A 11 4.62 -8.80 9.10
N ILE A 12 5.06 -8.41 7.90
CA ILE A 12 5.01 -9.26 6.70
C ILE A 12 6.27 -10.13 6.66
N GLY A 13 6.16 -11.34 7.22
CA GLY A 13 7.22 -12.36 7.16
C GLY A 13 7.20 -13.17 5.86
N ASN A 14 8.18 -14.07 5.72
CA ASN A 14 8.31 -14.95 4.54
C ASN A 14 7.05 -15.78 4.26
N GLN A 15 6.37 -16.24 5.29
CA GLN A 15 5.13 -17.03 5.16
C GLN A 15 4.01 -16.21 4.49
N ALA A 16 3.87 -14.94 4.86
CA ALA A 16 2.89 -14.04 4.25
C ALA A 16 3.20 -13.81 2.76
N VAL A 17 4.47 -13.60 2.42
CA VAL A 17 4.93 -13.49 1.02
C VAL A 17 4.62 -14.76 0.24
N GLU A 18 4.88 -15.94 0.82
CA GLU A 18 4.59 -17.22 0.19
C GLU A 18 3.12 -17.42 -0.12
N GLN A 19 2.25 -17.10 0.82
CA GLN A 19 0.79 -17.20 0.63
C GLN A 19 0.30 -16.28 -0.49
N VAL A 20 0.77 -15.03 -0.50
CA VAL A 20 0.44 -14.09 -1.59
C VAL A 20 1.01 -14.60 -2.92
N THR A 21 2.22 -15.16 -2.94
CA THR A 21 2.83 -15.72 -4.15
C THR A 21 1.99 -16.88 -4.71
N GLN A 22 1.52 -17.77 -3.85
CA GLN A 22 0.64 -18.90 -4.26
C GLN A 22 -0.70 -18.37 -4.79
N GLN A 23 -1.26 -17.36 -4.18
CA GLN A 23 -2.53 -16.76 -4.59
C GLN A 23 -2.48 -16.11 -5.98
N VAL A 24 -1.36 -15.49 -6.33
CA VAL A 24 -1.19 -14.85 -7.64
C VAL A 24 -0.57 -15.78 -8.68
N GLY A 25 -0.07 -16.94 -8.29
CA GLY A 25 0.60 -17.88 -9.20
C GLY A 25 1.91 -17.35 -9.76
N GLY A 26 2.54 -16.40 -9.07
CA GLY A 26 3.68 -15.65 -9.58
C GLY A 26 5.04 -16.13 -9.08
N ASN A 27 6.09 -15.41 -9.48
CA ASN A 27 7.44 -15.58 -8.98
C ASN A 27 7.58 -14.87 -7.60
N LYS A 28 8.23 -15.53 -6.64
CA LYS A 28 8.42 -15.02 -5.28
C LYS A 28 9.11 -13.65 -5.24
N ASP A 29 10.16 -13.46 -6.04
CA ASP A 29 10.91 -12.20 -6.08
C ASP A 29 10.06 -11.06 -6.66
N ALA A 30 9.28 -11.34 -7.72
CA ALA A 30 8.36 -10.36 -8.29
C ALA A 30 7.25 -9.99 -7.28
N THR A 31 6.71 -10.99 -6.56
CA THR A 31 5.71 -10.78 -5.50
C THR A 31 6.27 -9.94 -4.37
N GLN A 32 7.49 -10.21 -3.90
CA GLN A 32 8.14 -9.39 -2.88
C GLN A 32 8.29 -7.93 -3.32
N ARG A 33 8.76 -7.70 -4.56
CA ARG A 33 8.84 -6.33 -5.11
C ARG A 33 7.48 -5.66 -5.16
N ALA A 34 6.45 -6.38 -5.59
CA ALA A 34 5.09 -5.87 -5.66
C ALA A 34 4.55 -5.51 -4.26
N ILE A 35 4.73 -6.36 -3.25
CA ILE A 35 4.36 -6.09 -1.86
C ILE A 35 5.08 -4.84 -1.35
N ALA A 36 6.39 -4.76 -1.57
CA ALA A 36 7.22 -3.65 -1.12
C ALA A 36 6.80 -2.30 -1.72
N ALA A 37 6.31 -2.29 -2.97
CA ALA A 37 5.82 -1.10 -3.64
C ALA A 37 4.33 -0.81 -3.33
N ALA A 38 3.52 -1.85 -3.09
CA ALA A 38 2.09 -1.72 -2.80
C ALA A 38 1.80 -1.04 -1.45
N ILE A 39 2.59 -1.32 -0.41
CA ILE A 39 2.39 -0.74 0.93
C ILE A 39 2.52 0.80 0.91
N PRO A 40 3.63 1.39 0.40
CA PRO A 40 3.75 2.83 0.26
C PRO A 40 2.64 3.45 -0.60
N MET A 41 2.25 2.73 -1.67
CA MET A 41 1.16 3.16 -2.54
C MET A 41 -0.16 3.30 -1.78
N LEU A 42 -0.55 2.27 -1.02
CA LEU A 42 -1.79 2.28 -0.23
C LEU A 42 -1.76 3.36 0.85
N LEU A 43 -0.63 3.53 1.56
CA LEU A 43 -0.46 4.60 2.56
C LEU A 43 -0.57 6.00 1.93
N SER A 44 0.03 6.20 0.74
CA SER A 44 -0.07 7.46 0.00
C SER A 44 -1.50 7.73 -0.49
N ALA A 45 -2.21 6.69 -0.91
CA ALA A 45 -3.62 6.81 -1.31
C ALA A 45 -4.52 7.16 -0.12
N LEU A 46 -4.33 6.54 1.04
CA LEU A 46 -5.03 6.89 2.28
C LEU A 46 -4.75 8.34 2.68
N GLN A 47 -3.50 8.79 2.60
CA GLN A 47 -3.14 10.17 2.86
C GLN A 47 -3.80 11.14 1.87
N LYS A 48 -3.84 10.81 0.56
CA LYS A 48 -4.52 11.64 -0.45
C LYS A 48 -6.02 11.74 -0.15
N ASN A 49 -6.68 10.64 0.19
CA ASN A 49 -8.10 10.63 0.53
C ASN A 49 -8.41 11.38 1.83
N SER A 50 -7.51 11.35 2.80
CA SER A 50 -7.68 12.07 4.08
C SER A 50 -7.35 13.57 4.01
N LYS A 51 -6.97 14.13 2.84
CA LYS A 51 -6.73 15.57 2.70
C LYS A 51 -8.00 16.41 2.95
N SER A 52 -9.15 15.94 2.47
CA SER A 52 -10.42 16.58 2.77
C SER A 52 -10.92 16.17 4.17
N ARG A 53 -11.66 17.07 4.84
CA ARG A 53 -12.25 16.77 6.15
C ARG A 53 -13.19 15.58 6.09
N SER A 54 -14.08 15.53 5.11
CA SER A 54 -15.01 14.44 4.93
C SER A 54 -14.31 13.10 4.67
N GLY A 55 -13.23 13.09 3.87
CA GLY A 55 -12.42 11.90 3.63
C GLY A 55 -11.69 11.42 4.88
N ALA A 56 -11.17 12.34 5.69
CA ALA A 56 -10.52 12.01 6.96
C ALA A 56 -11.51 11.46 8.00
N GLU A 57 -12.71 12.05 8.10
CA GLU A 57 -13.79 11.56 8.96
C GLU A 57 -14.27 10.17 8.53
N SER A 58 -14.44 9.95 7.23
CA SER A 58 -14.82 8.64 6.67
C SER A 58 -13.75 7.58 6.96
N LEU A 59 -12.49 7.92 6.79
CA LEU A 59 -11.37 7.02 7.10
C LEU A 59 -11.33 6.72 8.61
N ALA A 60 -11.41 7.74 9.47
CA ALA A 60 -11.41 7.56 10.91
C ALA A 60 -12.54 6.62 11.36
N ASN A 61 -13.76 6.82 10.84
CA ASN A 61 -14.91 5.96 11.12
C ASN A 61 -14.70 4.52 10.64
N ALA A 62 -14.09 4.31 9.49
CA ALA A 62 -13.77 2.98 8.96
C ALA A 62 -12.75 2.25 9.85
N LEU A 63 -11.73 2.99 10.33
CA LEU A 63 -10.71 2.44 11.24
C LEU A 63 -11.30 2.05 12.60
N ASP A 64 -12.24 2.83 13.12
CA ASP A 64 -12.88 2.58 14.42
C ASP A 64 -13.86 1.39 14.37
N LYS A 65 -14.49 1.13 13.21
CA LYS A 65 -15.53 0.10 13.07
C LYS A 65 -15.05 -1.32 12.74
N GLY A 66 -13.79 -1.53 12.37
CA GLY A 66 -13.39 -2.86 11.95
C GLY A 66 -11.91 -3.05 11.60
N HIS A 67 -11.09 -2.04 11.82
CA HIS A 67 -9.67 -2.11 11.48
C HIS A 67 -8.79 -1.73 12.66
N ASP A 68 -9.03 -2.38 13.79
CA ASP A 68 -8.38 -2.09 15.08
C ASP A 68 -6.97 -2.66 15.26
N GLY A 69 -6.41 -3.26 14.21
CA GLY A 69 -5.07 -3.85 14.22
C GLY A 69 -4.99 -5.31 14.65
N GLY A 70 -6.08 -5.94 15.05
CA GLY A 70 -6.11 -7.37 15.37
C GLY A 70 -5.63 -8.25 14.21
N ILE A 71 -5.86 -7.81 13.00
CA ILE A 71 -5.41 -8.46 11.75
C ILE A 71 -3.88 -8.64 11.69
N LEU A 72 -3.11 -7.76 12.31
CA LEU A 72 -1.64 -7.82 12.28
C LEU A 72 -1.07 -9.04 13.01
N GLY A 73 -1.78 -9.54 14.02
CA GLY A 73 -1.39 -10.74 14.76
C GLY A 73 -1.70 -12.05 14.02
N SER A 74 -2.51 -12.00 12.96
CA SER A 74 -3.00 -13.17 12.24
C SER A 74 -2.73 -13.12 10.74
N LEU A 75 -1.72 -12.36 10.30
CA LEU A 75 -1.41 -12.14 8.88
C LEU A 75 -1.23 -13.44 8.10
N GLY A 76 -0.54 -14.43 8.68
CA GLY A 76 -0.31 -15.71 8.04
C GLY A 76 -1.58 -16.53 7.78
N SER A 77 -2.62 -16.35 8.56
CA SER A 77 -3.90 -17.06 8.35
C SER A 77 -4.90 -16.23 7.51
N ILE A 78 -4.67 -14.95 7.37
CA ILE A 78 -5.61 -14.02 6.72
C ILE A 78 -5.25 -13.80 5.24
N LEU A 79 -3.95 -13.69 4.95
CA LEU A 79 -3.46 -13.56 3.58
C LEU A 79 -3.69 -14.89 2.85
N GLY A 80 -4.37 -14.84 1.72
CA GLY A 80 -4.69 -16.03 0.91
C GLY A 80 -6.11 -16.57 1.09
N GLN A 81 -6.90 -16.10 2.06
CA GLN A 81 -8.32 -16.51 2.19
C GLN A 81 -9.22 -15.68 1.26
N SER A 82 -10.12 -16.35 0.54
CA SER A 82 -11.03 -15.71 -0.43
C SER A 82 -11.94 -14.65 0.19
N GLN A 83 -12.36 -14.85 1.45
CA GLN A 83 -13.19 -13.85 2.16
C GLN A 83 -12.46 -12.54 2.41
N ASN A 84 -11.17 -12.61 2.71
CA ASN A 84 -10.34 -11.42 2.93
C ASN A 84 -10.05 -10.69 1.61
N GLN A 85 -9.99 -11.40 0.51
CA GLN A 85 -9.87 -10.80 -0.81
C GLN A 85 -11.08 -9.94 -1.16
N SER A 86 -12.30 -10.43 -0.96
CA SER A 86 -13.52 -9.66 -1.19
C SER A 86 -13.61 -8.41 -0.30
N MET A 87 -13.18 -8.51 0.96
CA MET A 87 -13.07 -7.34 1.86
C MET A 87 -12.00 -6.37 1.33
N GLY A 88 -10.84 -6.89 0.94
CA GLY A 88 -9.74 -6.10 0.41
C GLY A 88 -10.11 -5.36 -0.87
N GLU A 89 -10.86 -5.98 -1.78
CA GLU A 89 -11.36 -5.35 -3.00
C GLU A 89 -12.30 -4.17 -2.69
N LYS A 90 -13.18 -4.31 -1.70
CA LYS A 90 -14.04 -3.21 -1.24
C LYS A 90 -13.21 -2.06 -0.67
N ILE A 91 -12.24 -2.37 0.21
CA ILE A 91 -11.32 -1.37 0.76
C ILE A 91 -10.56 -0.68 -0.37
N LEU A 92 -10.02 -1.47 -1.31
CA LEU A 92 -9.27 -0.96 -2.45
C LEU A 92 -10.11 -0.02 -3.33
N GLY A 93 -11.38 -0.38 -3.57
CA GLY A 93 -12.34 0.48 -4.27
C GLY A 93 -12.55 1.83 -3.58
N HIS A 94 -12.61 1.86 -2.24
CA HIS A 94 -12.69 3.12 -1.48
C HIS A 94 -11.38 3.89 -1.46
N VAL A 95 -10.24 3.20 -1.35
CA VAL A 95 -8.90 3.81 -1.23
C VAL A 95 -8.42 4.36 -2.57
N LEU A 96 -8.54 3.59 -3.64
CA LEU A 96 -8.05 3.96 -4.97
C LEU A 96 -9.15 4.49 -5.90
N GLY A 97 -10.39 4.05 -5.73
CA GLY A 97 -11.50 4.44 -6.59
C GLY A 97 -11.21 4.17 -8.07
N GLY A 98 -11.51 5.12 -8.94
CA GLY A 98 -11.24 5.02 -10.38
C GLY A 98 -9.76 4.92 -10.77
N ARG A 99 -8.84 5.14 -9.83
CA ARG A 99 -7.38 5.04 -10.07
C ARG A 99 -6.83 3.62 -9.96
N GLN A 100 -7.65 2.65 -9.50
CA GLN A 100 -7.22 1.28 -9.25
C GLN A 100 -6.55 0.65 -10.46
N GLN A 101 -7.14 0.78 -11.65
CA GLN A 101 -6.60 0.20 -12.88
C GLN A 101 -5.25 0.83 -13.25
N ASN A 102 -5.13 2.16 -13.14
CA ASN A 102 -3.90 2.87 -13.44
C ASN A 102 -2.78 2.44 -12.47
N VAL A 103 -3.07 2.38 -11.17
CA VAL A 103 -2.14 1.91 -10.14
C VAL A 103 -1.68 0.48 -10.43
N SER A 104 -2.62 -0.43 -10.72
CA SER A 104 -2.28 -1.83 -11.02
C SER A 104 -1.42 -1.97 -12.27
N ASN A 105 -1.71 -1.21 -13.31
CA ASN A 105 -0.91 -1.20 -14.54
C ASN A 105 0.52 -0.68 -14.30
N GLN A 106 0.67 0.40 -13.54
CA GLN A 106 2.00 0.98 -13.29
C GLN A 106 2.85 0.10 -12.37
N LEU A 107 2.26 -0.44 -11.29
CA LEU A 107 2.94 -1.41 -10.44
C LEU A 107 3.30 -2.68 -11.21
N GLY A 108 2.41 -3.15 -12.08
CA GLY A 108 2.66 -4.31 -12.94
C GLY A 108 3.89 -4.10 -13.82
N LYS A 109 3.97 -2.96 -14.51
CA LYS A 109 5.14 -2.58 -15.32
C LYS A 109 6.42 -2.50 -14.49
N ALA A 110 6.36 -1.91 -13.30
CA ALA A 110 7.52 -1.73 -12.42
C ALA A 110 8.03 -3.06 -11.82
N THR A 111 7.17 -4.04 -11.64
CA THR A 111 7.49 -5.32 -10.98
C THR A 111 7.61 -6.49 -11.94
N GLY A 112 7.20 -6.32 -13.20
CA GLY A 112 7.13 -7.37 -14.20
C GLY A 112 5.93 -8.33 -14.00
N MET A 113 4.88 -7.91 -13.29
CA MET A 113 3.69 -8.70 -13.01
C MET A 113 2.47 -8.23 -13.82
N GLY A 114 1.50 -9.10 -14.01
CA GLY A 114 0.22 -8.74 -14.60
C GLY A 114 -0.58 -7.78 -13.73
N ALA A 115 -1.32 -6.83 -14.33
CA ALA A 115 -2.14 -5.88 -13.59
C ALA A 115 -3.21 -6.57 -12.71
N GLY A 116 -3.74 -7.71 -13.16
CA GLY A 116 -4.67 -8.53 -12.39
C GLY A 116 -4.04 -9.09 -11.11
N ASP A 117 -2.80 -9.57 -11.19
CA ASP A 117 -2.07 -10.10 -10.04
C ASP A 117 -1.70 -8.97 -9.06
N ILE A 118 -1.30 -7.81 -9.57
CA ILE A 118 -1.12 -6.62 -8.75
C ILE A 118 -2.41 -6.22 -8.02
N THR A 119 -3.55 -6.28 -8.70
CA THR A 119 -4.85 -6.00 -8.05
C THR A 119 -5.12 -6.97 -6.90
N LYS A 120 -4.85 -8.25 -7.07
CA LYS A 120 -4.97 -9.26 -5.99
C LYS A 120 -4.01 -8.95 -4.83
N ILE A 121 -2.76 -8.60 -5.12
CA ILE A 121 -1.77 -8.22 -4.09
C ILE A 121 -2.26 -6.99 -3.31
N LEU A 122 -2.69 -5.94 -4.02
CA LEU A 122 -3.22 -4.73 -3.39
C LEU A 122 -4.44 -5.05 -2.52
N ALA A 123 -5.37 -5.89 -2.99
CA ALA A 123 -6.54 -6.31 -2.23
C ALA A 123 -6.16 -7.11 -0.98
N SER A 124 -5.18 -8.01 -1.08
CA SER A 124 -4.69 -8.77 0.07
C SER A 124 -4.02 -7.88 1.12
N LEU A 125 -3.32 -6.82 0.69
CA LEU A 125 -2.61 -5.90 1.59
C LEU A 125 -3.49 -4.78 2.15
N ALA A 126 -4.60 -4.43 1.49
CA ALA A 126 -5.44 -3.31 1.90
C ALA A 126 -5.98 -3.45 3.35
N PRO A 127 -6.49 -4.61 3.80
CA PRO A 127 -6.90 -4.80 5.19
C PRO A 127 -5.73 -4.69 6.18
N VAL A 128 -4.54 -5.16 5.78
CA VAL A 128 -3.31 -5.12 6.60
C VAL A 128 -2.89 -3.66 6.83
N VAL A 129 -2.88 -2.87 5.77
CA VAL A 129 -2.55 -1.43 5.84
C VAL A 129 -3.59 -0.69 6.69
N MET A 130 -4.88 -0.97 6.49
CA MET A 130 -5.95 -0.39 7.31
C MET A 130 -5.79 -0.75 8.79
N GLY A 131 -5.52 -2.02 9.09
CA GLY A 131 -5.28 -2.48 10.46
C GLY A 131 -4.06 -1.80 11.11
N ALA A 132 -2.97 -1.62 10.37
CA ALA A 132 -1.79 -0.92 10.88
C ALA A 132 -2.06 0.57 11.16
N VAL A 133 -2.78 1.25 10.27
CA VAL A 133 -3.20 2.65 10.46
C VAL A 133 -4.17 2.75 11.64
N GLY A 134 -5.14 1.84 11.75
CA GLY A 134 -6.09 1.81 12.86
C GLY A 134 -5.41 1.56 14.20
N LYS A 135 -4.46 0.62 14.25
CA LYS A 135 -3.64 0.39 15.43
C LYS A 135 -2.86 1.65 15.82
N ALA A 136 -2.17 2.27 14.87
CA ALA A 136 -1.40 3.48 15.14
C ALA A 136 -2.28 4.64 15.61
N LYS A 137 -3.49 4.81 15.01
CA LYS A 137 -4.49 5.80 15.45
C LYS A 137 -4.88 5.57 16.91
N ARG A 138 -5.19 4.32 17.28
CA ARG A 138 -5.64 3.96 18.63
C ARG A 138 -4.52 4.07 19.66
N ASP A 139 -3.34 3.52 19.37
CA ASP A 139 -2.19 3.54 20.30
C ASP A 139 -1.74 4.97 20.64
N ASN A 140 -1.95 5.92 19.72
CA ASN A 140 -1.63 7.32 19.92
C ASN A 140 -2.87 8.18 20.26
N ASN A 141 -4.03 7.58 20.47
CA ASN A 141 -5.30 8.25 20.78
C ASN A 141 -5.62 9.42 19.83
N LEU A 142 -5.48 9.19 18.53
CA LEU A 142 -5.60 10.23 17.51
C LEU A 142 -7.06 10.46 17.10
N GLY A 143 -7.48 11.72 17.14
CA GLY A 143 -8.68 12.19 16.45
C GLY A 143 -8.46 12.33 14.94
N VAL A 144 -9.45 12.91 14.23
CA VAL A 144 -9.43 13.08 12.79
C VAL A 144 -8.21 13.88 12.30
N SER A 145 -7.91 15.01 12.93
CA SER A 145 -6.74 15.85 12.59
C SER A 145 -5.42 15.14 12.85
N GLY A 146 -5.30 14.45 13.99
CA GLY A 146 -4.12 13.67 14.32
C GLY A 146 -3.86 12.54 13.33
N LEU A 147 -4.92 11.88 12.83
CA LEU A 147 -4.83 10.88 11.77
C LEU A 147 -4.30 11.51 10.45
N GLN A 148 -4.80 12.69 10.08
CA GLN A 148 -4.29 13.40 8.89
C GLN A 148 -2.80 13.74 9.01
N ASP A 149 -2.39 14.27 10.16
CA ASP A 149 -1.00 14.62 10.41
C ASP A 149 -0.09 13.38 10.43
N MET A 150 -0.53 12.30 11.04
CA MET A 150 0.18 11.02 11.05
C MET A 150 0.40 10.50 9.64
N LEU A 151 -0.63 10.42 8.81
CA LEU A 151 -0.52 9.96 7.41
C LEU A 151 0.36 10.90 6.57
N LYS A 152 0.30 12.20 6.81
CA LYS A 152 1.16 13.20 6.15
C LYS A 152 2.63 13.01 6.52
N GLN A 153 2.92 12.73 7.78
CA GLN A 153 4.29 12.44 8.24
C GLN A 153 4.79 11.12 7.66
N GLU A 154 3.96 10.09 7.67
CA GLU A 154 4.30 8.78 7.11
C GLU A 154 4.67 8.89 5.64
N ARG A 155 3.88 9.61 4.83
CA ARG A 155 4.20 9.87 3.42
C ARG A 155 5.55 10.59 3.25
N LYS A 156 5.85 11.59 4.10
CA LYS A 156 7.14 12.29 4.06
C LYS A 156 8.30 11.35 4.37
N THR A 157 8.12 10.45 5.33
CA THR A 157 9.12 9.46 5.73
C THR A 157 9.36 8.45 4.60
N ILE A 158 8.30 7.91 4.01
CA ILE A 158 8.36 7.01 2.86
C ILE A 158 9.12 7.68 1.70
N LYS A 159 8.79 8.92 1.37
CA LYS A 159 9.45 9.67 0.30
C LYS A 159 10.95 9.86 0.53
N LYS A 160 11.36 10.05 1.80
CA LYS A 160 12.79 10.18 2.16
C LYS A 160 13.51 8.83 2.12
N GLN A 161 12.87 7.77 2.61
CA GLN A 161 13.47 6.43 2.68
C GLN A 161 13.49 5.74 1.31
N GLN A 162 12.57 6.09 0.43
CA GLN A 162 12.34 5.44 -0.85
C GLN A 162 12.10 6.44 -1.98
N PRO A 163 13.11 7.25 -2.33
CA PRO A 163 12.97 8.27 -3.39
C PRO A 163 12.63 7.65 -4.76
N ASN A 164 12.98 6.39 -4.96
CA ASN A 164 12.72 5.64 -6.19
C ASN A 164 11.23 5.30 -6.43
N LEU A 165 10.38 5.48 -5.41
CA LEU A 165 8.94 5.27 -5.53
C LEU A 165 8.16 6.55 -5.93
N SER A 166 8.84 7.59 -6.42
CA SER A 166 8.20 8.83 -6.89
C SER A 166 7.18 8.59 -8.01
N PHE A 167 7.35 7.52 -8.81
CA PHE A 167 6.38 7.13 -9.83
C PHE A 167 5.01 6.74 -9.22
N LEU A 168 4.97 6.33 -7.95
CA LEU A 168 3.72 6.01 -7.26
C LEU A 168 2.85 7.26 -7.06
N GLU A 169 3.47 8.41 -6.87
CA GLU A 169 2.74 9.68 -6.75
C GLU A 169 1.99 10.00 -8.04
N LYS A 170 2.61 9.71 -9.18
CA LYS A 170 2.01 9.89 -10.51
C LYS A 170 0.88 8.87 -10.78
N ALA A 171 1.03 7.63 -10.31
CA ALA A 171 -0.02 6.63 -10.41
C ALA A 171 -1.29 7.04 -9.65
N LEU A 172 -1.12 7.81 -8.58
CA LEU A 172 -2.22 8.37 -7.78
C LEU A 172 -2.72 9.71 -8.29
N ASP A 173 -1.97 10.37 -9.18
CA ASP A 173 -2.34 11.63 -9.81
C ASP A 173 -3.14 11.33 -11.08
N GLY A 174 -4.44 11.13 -10.92
CA GLY A 174 -5.34 10.70 -12.00
C GLY A 174 -5.75 11.82 -12.96
N ASP A 175 -5.28 13.03 -12.76
CA ASP A 175 -5.55 14.25 -13.52
C ASP A 175 -4.29 14.87 -14.15
N GLY A 176 -3.14 14.20 -13.96
CA GLY A 176 -1.98 14.22 -14.82
C GLY A 176 -1.54 15.53 -15.45
N ASP A 177 -1.30 16.57 -14.67
CA ASP A 177 -0.61 17.77 -15.18
C ASP A 177 0.88 17.85 -14.79
N GLY A 178 1.41 16.75 -14.29
CA GLY A 178 2.82 16.59 -13.93
C GLY A 178 3.57 15.70 -14.90
N ASP A 179 4.03 16.27 -16.01
CA ASP A 179 4.90 15.64 -17.03
C ASP A 179 6.10 14.91 -16.41
N VAL A 180 6.05 13.60 -16.41
CA VAL A 180 7.25 12.75 -16.49
C VAL A 180 6.91 11.52 -17.31
N ASP A 181 7.54 11.46 -18.46
CA ASP A 181 7.38 10.40 -19.43
C ASP A 181 7.86 9.06 -18.84
N LEU A 182 7.00 8.04 -18.95
CA LEU A 182 7.27 6.67 -18.54
C LEU A 182 8.55 6.09 -19.18
N SER A 183 9.01 6.65 -20.29
CA SER A 183 10.24 6.29 -20.96
C SER A 183 11.50 6.64 -20.15
N ASP A 184 11.47 7.69 -19.34
CA ASP A 184 12.61 8.06 -18.47
C ASP A 184 12.74 7.13 -17.26
N ILE A 185 11.61 6.59 -16.78
CA ILE A 185 11.58 5.62 -15.69
C ILE A 185 12.08 4.25 -16.15
N LEU A 186 11.76 3.85 -17.38
CA LEU A 186 12.24 2.58 -17.95
C LEU A 186 13.74 2.59 -18.26
N LYS A 187 14.32 3.74 -18.63
CA LYS A 187 15.76 3.88 -18.83
C LYS A 187 16.56 3.85 -17.51
N GLN A 188 15.96 4.27 -16.39
CA GLN A 188 16.56 4.18 -15.04
C GLN A 188 16.15 2.91 -14.28
N GLY A 189 15.17 2.15 -14.77
CA GLY A 189 14.49 1.09 -14.02
C GLY A 189 15.32 -0.15 -13.69
N SER A 190 16.47 -0.39 -14.34
CA SER A 190 17.34 -1.51 -13.99
C SER A 190 18.17 -1.29 -12.72
N GLY A 191 18.35 -0.05 -12.28
CA GLY A 191 19.09 0.31 -11.08
C GLY A 191 18.23 0.48 -9.82
N LEU A 192 16.91 0.66 -10.00
CA LEU A 192 16.02 1.12 -8.93
C LEU A 192 15.62 0.03 -7.92
N LEU A 193 15.62 -1.23 -8.36
CA LEU A 193 15.20 -2.35 -7.53
C LEU A 193 16.37 -3.01 -6.79
N SER A 194 17.60 -2.82 -7.24
CA SER A 194 18.78 -3.41 -6.59
C SER A 194 19.10 -2.79 -5.21
N GLY A 195 18.67 -1.54 -4.97
CA GLY A 195 18.83 -0.88 -3.67
C GLY A 195 17.88 -1.39 -2.57
N PHE A 196 16.78 -2.04 -2.95
CA PHE A 196 15.77 -2.53 -2.02
C PHE A 196 16.16 -3.85 -1.34
N PHE A 197 17.03 -4.64 -1.98
CA PHE A 197 17.38 -6.00 -1.57
C PHE A 197 18.85 -6.19 -1.18
N LYS A 198 19.66 -5.11 -1.10
CA LYS A 198 20.99 -5.21 -0.52
C LYS A 198 20.90 -5.16 0.99
N ARG A 199 20.65 -6.30 1.57
CA ARG A 199 21.19 -6.80 2.84
C ARG A 199 21.02 -8.29 2.92
#